data_f7bb022716e0f8856547691a82f3e359
#
_entry.id   f7bb022716e0f8856547691a82f3e359
#
_cell.length_a   1.000
_cell.length_b   1.000
_cell.length_c   1.000
_cell.angle_alpha   90.00
_cell.angle_beta   90.00
_cell.angle_gamma   90.00
#
_symmetry.space_group_name_H-M   'P 1'
#
loop_
_entity.id
_entity.type
_entity.pdbx_description
1 polymer ?
#
loop_
_entity_poly.entity_id
_entity_poly.type
_entity_poly.pdbx_seq_one_letter_code
_entity_poly.pdbx_strand_id
1 'polypeptide(L)'
;MIRSLHITSLGIAALAAAIPCRAAGAAEISVAASATPLQAVVDAAAPGDVLRLAPGEHLGPVVLSKPLTLQGEPGAVLKGNGKGSVVTLTAPEAAVRGLRVEGSGTDIATLDAGVFAAASATRAVIEGNSIIGNLYGIQLHGARDAVARGNRIEGQREGRTSRSGNGVSVWNAPGAKVLDNDIIFGRDGIFANASKKNEFRGNRFSNLRFAVHYMYTNDSVIADNVSTGNIVGYAIMYSDRLQVSGNVSDGDRDNGFLFNYANGSKISGNAVHGRAQPVERWTSNGQRFAADPDTPKVAGEASAPRARTRIGPEKCVFIYNANKNRFSDNLFEGCEIGVHFTAGSEGNAMSGNAFVRNRNQVKYVGTRSLDWSSEGRGNYWSDNPAFDIDGDGLADNPYRPNDMIDRVLWQAPAAKVLVNSPAVQVIRWAQARFPAVFPGGVVDSHPLMKPDGIKETETP
;
A
#
# COMPACT_ATOMS: atom_id res chain seq x y z
N MET A 1 -88.94 30.83 43.54
CA MET A 1 -87.90 30.45 44.53
C MET A 1 -87.16 29.20 44.01
N ILE A 2 -86.06 29.36 43.39
CA ILE A 2 -85.26 28.27 42.82
C ILE A 2 -83.90 28.31 43.49
N ARG A 3 -83.53 27.34 44.26
CA ARG A 3 -82.21 27.21 44.89
C ARG A 3 -81.28 26.55 43.94
N SER A 4 -80.14 27.25 43.64
CA SER A 4 -79.04 26.69 42.86
C SER A 4 -78.10 25.89 43.74
N LEU A 5 -77.81 24.66 43.29
CA LEU A 5 -76.87 23.73 43.88
C LEU A 5 -75.49 24.00 43.24
N HIS A 6 -74.46 24.35 44.06
CA HIS A 6 -73.08 24.42 43.64
C HIS A 6 -72.43 23.04 43.81
N ILE A 7 -71.94 22.51 42.68
CA ILE A 7 -71.12 21.26 42.71
C ILE A 7 -69.67 21.73 42.61
N THR A 8 -68.88 21.49 43.68
CA THR A 8 -67.44 21.69 43.74
C THR A 8 -66.76 20.47 43.17
N SER A 9 -66.10 20.59 42.03
CA SER A 9 -65.25 19.56 41.44
C SER A 9 -63.88 19.58 42.11
N LEU A 10 -63.53 18.46 42.78
CA LEU A 10 -62.13 18.21 43.24
C LEU A 10 -61.27 17.76 42.08
N GLY A 11 -60.33 18.59 41.70
CA GLY A 11 -59.30 18.25 40.71
C GLY A 11 -58.19 17.39 41.35
N ILE A 12 -58.04 16.15 40.92
CA ILE A 12 -56.92 15.29 41.28
C ILE A 12 -55.76 15.66 40.39
N ALA A 13 -54.75 16.35 40.92
CA ALA A 13 -53.48 16.61 40.24
C ALA A 13 -52.63 15.34 40.31
N ALA A 14 -52.49 14.63 39.18
CA ALA A 14 -51.54 13.52 39.02
C ALA A 14 -50.12 14.10 38.90
N LEU A 15 -49.32 13.98 39.92
CA LEU A 15 -47.91 14.29 39.91
C LEU A 15 -47.16 13.20 39.10
N ALA A 16 -46.88 13.43 37.82
CA ALA A 16 -46.02 12.58 37.02
C ALA A 16 -44.57 12.80 37.51
N ALA A 17 -44.09 11.88 38.32
CA ALA A 17 -42.65 11.84 38.64
C ALA A 17 -41.87 11.49 37.38
N ALA A 18 -41.26 12.48 36.72
CA ALA A 18 -40.26 12.27 35.71
C ALA A 18 -39.03 11.63 36.34
N ILE A 19 -38.89 10.32 36.18
CA ILE A 19 -37.66 9.60 36.51
C ILE A 19 -36.59 10.16 35.54
N PRO A 20 -35.52 10.82 36.02
CA PRO A 20 -34.46 11.25 35.14
C PRO A 20 -33.82 9.97 34.59
N CYS A 21 -33.97 9.71 33.31
CA CYS A 21 -33.16 8.74 32.58
C CYS A 21 -31.73 9.23 32.64
N ARG A 22 -30.97 8.83 33.64
CA ARG A 22 -29.51 9.02 33.67
C ARG A 22 -29.00 8.22 32.48
N ALA A 23 -28.43 8.93 31.51
CA ALA A 23 -27.57 8.28 30.54
C ALA A 23 -26.48 7.54 31.35
N ALA A 24 -26.57 6.22 31.39
CA ALA A 24 -25.50 5.41 31.98
C ALA A 24 -24.24 5.74 31.22
N GLY A 25 -23.27 6.35 31.93
CA GLY A 25 -21.96 6.57 31.34
C GLY A 25 -21.36 5.21 30.95
N ALA A 26 -20.56 5.18 29.88
CA ALA A 26 -19.85 3.98 29.46
C ALA A 26 -19.13 3.33 30.66
N ALA A 27 -19.42 2.07 30.94
CA ALA A 27 -18.80 1.31 32.02
C ALA A 27 -17.52 0.61 31.52
N GLU A 28 -16.50 0.52 32.36
CA GLU A 28 -15.38 -0.38 32.16
C GLU A 28 -15.67 -1.70 32.90
N ILE A 29 -15.70 -2.80 32.14
CA ILE A 29 -16.00 -4.13 32.64
C ILE A 29 -14.78 -5.01 32.48
N SER A 30 -14.14 -5.44 33.56
CA SER A 30 -13.04 -6.38 33.54
C SER A 30 -13.53 -7.80 33.25
N VAL A 31 -12.93 -8.45 32.26
CA VAL A 31 -13.29 -9.79 31.82
C VAL A 31 -12.08 -10.71 32.01
N ALA A 32 -12.21 -11.65 32.94
CA ALA A 32 -11.17 -12.65 33.18
C ALA A 32 -11.13 -13.65 32.00
N ALA A 33 -9.93 -14.16 31.70
CA ALA A 33 -9.75 -15.26 30.77
C ALA A 33 -10.48 -16.51 31.27
N SER A 34 -11.29 -17.13 30.42
CA SER A 34 -12.07 -18.31 30.81
C SER A 34 -12.37 -19.19 29.59
N ALA A 35 -12.77 -20.46 29.91
CA ALA A 35 -13.27 -21.40 28.90
C ALA A 35 -14.70 -21.07 28.43
N THR A 36 -15.36 -20.05 28.99
CA THR A 36 -16.67 -19.61 28.55
C THR A 36 -16.55 -18.71 27.34
N PRO A 37 -17.38 -18.88 26.28
CA PRO A 37 -17.35 -18.00 25.11
C PRO A 37 -17.55 -16.53 25.49
N LEU A 38 -16.68 -15.65 24.97
CA LEU A 38 -16.73 -14.21 25.26
C LEU A 38 -18.02 -13.55 24.78
N GLN A 39 -18.74 -14.15 23.82
CA GLN A 39 -19.99 -13.62 23.27
C GLN A 39 -21.04 -13.35 24.35
N ALA A 40 -21.15 -14.21 25.37
CA ALA A 40 -22.12 -14.01 26.46
C ALA A 40 -21.89 -12.71 27.24
N VAL A 41 -20.62 -12.34 27.45
CA VAL A 41 -20.24 -11.07 28.08
C VAL A 41 -20.54 -9.88 27.16
N VAL A 42 -20.24 -10.03 25.88
CA VAL A 42 -20.54 -9.01 24.85
C VAL A 42 -22.05 -8.75 24.75
N ASP A 43 -22.86 -9.80 24.81
CA ASP A 43 -24.33 -9.68 24.74
C ASP A 43 -24.91 -8.99 25.97
N ALA A 44 -24.31 -9.18 27.14
CA ALA A 44 -24.75 -8.57 28.39
C ALA A 44 -24.32 -7.09 28.52
N ALA A 45 -23.28 -6.65 27.84
CA ALA A 45 -22.77 -5.29 27.93
C ALA A 45 -23.73 -4.26 27.32
N ALA A 46 -23.73 -3.04 27.87
CA ALA A 46 -24.50 -1.92 27.34
C ALA A 46 -23.75 -1.18 26.21
N PRO A 47 -24.48 -0.52 25.28
CA PRO A 47 -23.83 0.34 24.29
C PRO A 47 -22.91 1.39 24.92
N GLY A 48 -21.69 1.48 24.42
CA GLY A 48 -20.66 2.39 24.93
C GLY A 48 -19.67 1.75 25.91
N ASP A 49 -20.00 0.57 26.45
CA ASP A 49 -19.12 -0.10 27.41
C ASP A 49 -17.76 -0.50 26.81
N VAL A 50 -16.75 -0.53 27.69
CA VAL A 50 -15.40 -1.02 27.40
C VAL A 50 -15.19 -2.34 28.14
N LEU A 51 -15.04 -3.42 27.40
CA LEU A 51 -14.70 -4.74 27.92
C LEU A 51 -13.19 -4.89 27.98
N ARG A 52 -12.61 -4.82 29.17
CA ARG A 52 -11.17 -5.03 29.41
C ARG A 52 -10.88 -6.51 29.57
N LEU A 53 -10.23 -7.10 28.59
CA LEU A 53 -9.86 -8.50 28.57
C LEU A 53 -8.52 -8.69 29.28
N ALA A 54 -8.54 -9.41 30.41
CA ALA A 54 -7.35 -9.74 31.16
C ALA A 54 -6.39 -10.65 30.38
N PRO A 55 -5.10 -10.75 30.76
CA PRO A 55 -4.16 -11.67 30.14
C PRO A 55 -4.66 -13.12 30.10
N GLY A 56 -4.40 -13.82 28.99
CA GLY A 56 -4.84 -15.21 28.78
C GLY A 56 -5.77 -15.37 27.59
N GLU A 57 -6.25 -16.60 27.35
CA GLU A 57 -7.12 -16.95 26.23
C GLU A 57 -8.59 -16.59 26.51
N HIS A 58 -9.21 -15.88 25.58
CA HIS A 58 -10.65 -15.63 25.52
C HIS A 58 -11.21 -16.34 24.30
N LEU A 59 -12.27 -17.11 24.46
CA LEU A 59 -12.85 -17.91 23.39
C LEU A 59 -13.77 -17.06 22.49
N GLY A 60 -13.42 -16.96 21.23
CA GLY A 60 -14.24 -16.44 20.13
C GLY A 60 -14.99 -17.57 19.40
N PRO A 61 -15.64 -17.26 18.29
CA PRO A 61 -15.74 -15.93 17.69
C PRO A 61 -16.66 -14.98 18.46
N VAL A 62 -16.51 -13.66 18.21
CA VAL A 62 -17.39 -12.64 18.81
C VAL A 62 -17.96 -11.70 17.76
N VAL A 63 -19.22 -11.28 17.97
CA VAL A 63 -19.93 -10.31 17.14
C VAL A 63 -20.25 -9.08 17.99
N LEU A 64 -19.72 -7.92 17.62
CA LEU A 64 -20.07 -6.64 18.24
C LEU A 64 -21.24 -6.02 17.48
N SER A 65 -22.45 -6.28 17.95
CA SER A 65 -23.70 -5.73 17.40
C SER A 65 -24.13 -4.40 18.05
N LYS A 66 -23.35 -3.92 19.00
CA LYS A 66 -23.50 -2.66 19.71
C LYS A 66 -22.21 -1.86 19.63
N PRO A 67 -22.20 -0.53 19.78
CA PRO A 67 -21.00 0.27 19.88
C PRO A 67 -20.26 -0.04 21.20
N LEU A 68 -19.43 -1.07 21.16
CA LEU A 68 -18.61 -1.57 22.27
C LEU A 68 -17.13 -1.47 21.94
N THR A 69 -16.29 -1.37 22.95
CA THR A 69 -14.84 -1.51 22.81
C THR A 69 -14.37 -2.81 23.46
N LEU A 70 -13.74 -3.70 22.69
CA LEU A 70 -12.90 -4.76 23.23
C LEU A 70 -11.48 -4.21 23.41
N GLN A 71 -11.02 -4.12 24.65
CA GLN A 71 -9.70 -3.64 25.01
C GLN A 71 -8.90 -4.75 25.65
N GLY A 72 -7.85 -5.24 24.98
CA GLY A 72 -6.93 -6.22 25.57
C GLY A 72 -5.92 -5.59 26.51
N GLU A 73 -5.66 -6.25 27.61
CA GLU A 73 -4.46 -6.01 28.42
C GLU A 73 -3.27 -6.78 27.82
N PRO A 74 -2.01 -6.39 28.10
CA PRO A 74 -0.85 -7.11 27.59
C PRO A 74 -0.93 -8.63 27.88
N GLY A 75 -0.91 -9.45 26.83
CA GLY A 75 -1.07 -10.89 26.90
C GLY A 75 -2.50 -11.43 26.74
N ALA A 76 -3.49 -10.57 26.50
CA ALA A 76 -4.85 -10.99 26.16
C ALA A 76 -4.90 -11.54 24.72
N VAL A 77 -5.42 -12.75 24.55
CA VAL A 77 -5.56 -13.46 23.28
C VAL A 77 -7.01 -13.77 23.00
N LEU A 78 -7.54 -13.27 21.89
CA LEU A 78 -8.86 -13.68 21.41
C LEU A 78 -8.71 -14.74 20.33
N LYS A 79 -9.16 -15.95 20.64
CA LYS A 79 -8.96 -17.13 19.81
C LYS A 79 -10.25 -17.58 19.15
N GLY A 80 -10.26 -17.61 17.83
CA GLY A 80 -11.34 -18.17 17.05
C GLY A 80 -11.39 -19.70 17.14
N ASN A 81 -12.45 -20.26 16.57
CA ASN A 81 -12.67 -21.71 16.56
C ASN A 81 -12.33 -22.39 15.20
N GLY A 82 -11.59 -21.70 14.33
CA GLY A 82 -11.23 -22.19 13.00
C GLY A 82 -12.36 -22.07 11.96
N LYS A 83 -13.41 -21.29 12.22
CA LYS A 83 -14.53 -21.03 11.31
C LYS A 83 -14.92 -19.57 11.32
N GLY A 84 -15.12 -19.00 10.14
CA GLY A 84 -15.49 -17.60 10.00
C GLY A 84 -14.45 -16.62 10.52
N SER A 85 -14.87 -15.40 10.77
CA SER A 85 -14.01 -14.36 11.34
C SER A 85 -13.97 -14.43 12.87
N VAL A 86 -12.82 -14.11 13.47
CA VAL A 86 -12.65 -14.15 14.93
C VAL A 86 -13.44 -13.03 15.61
N VAL A 87 -13.38 -11.82 15.04
CA VAL A 87 -14.19 -10.67 15.47
C VAL A 87 -14.99 -10.16 14.29
N THR A 88 -16.31 -9.99 14.48
CA THR A 88 -17.20 -9.35 13.51
C THR A 88 -17.79 -8.09 14.10
N LEU A 89 -17.56 -6.94 13.45
CA LEU A 89 -18.12 -5.65 13.81
C LEU A 89 -19.34 -5.36 12.94
N THR A 90 -20.51 -5.18 13.54
CA THR A 90 -21.76 -4.84 12.84
C THR A 90 -22.40 -3.56 13.36
N ALA A 91 -21.86 -2.96 14.41
CA ALA A 91 -22.35 -1.69 14.97
C ALA A 91 -21.40 -0.52 14.59
N PRO A 92 -21.92 0.70 14.43
CA PRO A 92 -21.09 1.88 14.27
C PRO A 92 -20.22 2.10 15.52
N GLU A 93 -19.02 2.67 15.31
CA GLU A 93 -18.09 3.02 16.39
C GLU A 93 -17.61 1.84 17.26
N ALA A 94 -17.91 0.61 16.88
CA ALA A 94 -17.36 -0.57 17.56
C ALA A 94 -15.84 -0.59 17.42
N ALA A 95 -15.13 -0.97 18.50
CA ALA A 95 -13.67 -0.92 18.52
C ALA A 95 -13.04 -2.21 19.05
N VAL A 96 -11.85 -2.56 18.47
CA VAL A 96 -11.00 -3.66 18.91
C VAL A 96 -9.59 -3.13 19.09
N ARG A 97 -9.04 -3.23 20.30
CA ARG A 97 -7.77 -2.62 20.65
C ARG A 97 -6.89 -3.54 21.49
N GLY A 98 -5.58 -3.51 21.21
CA GLY A 98 -4.55 -4.13 22.05
C GLY A 98 -4.65 -5.64 22.21
N LEU A 99 -5.34 -6.36 21.33
CA LEU A 99 -5.55 -7.80 21.39
C LEU A 99 -4.60 -8.57 20.47
N ARG A 100 -4.20 -9.75 20.90
CA ARG A 100 -3.77 -10.78 19.97
C ARG A 100 -5.00 -11.51 19.43
N VAL A 101 -5.17 -11.56 18.10
CA VAL A 101 -6.33 -12.16 17.42
C VAL A 101 -5.83 -13.26 16.49
N GLU A 102 -6.30 -14.49 16.72
CA GLU A 102 -5.87 -15.67 15.95
C GLU A 102 -6.99 -16.71 15.79
N GLY A 103 -6.85 -17.61 14.82
CA GLY A 103 -7.75 -18.77 14.67
C GLY A 103 -9.00 -18.48 13.85
N SER A 104 -8.95 -17.63 12.82
CA SER A 104 -10.01 -17.54 11.82
C SER A 104 -10.21 -18.86 11.05
N GLY A 105 -11.32 -18.99 10.35
CA GLY A 105 -11.46 -19.98 9.30
C GLY A 105 -10.53 -19.77 8.11
N THR A 106 -10.67 -20.62 7.10
CA THR A 106 -9.81 -20.61 5.89
C THR A 106 -10.61 -20.48 4.60
N ASP A 107 -11.87 -20.08 4.67
CA ASP A 107 -12.73 -19.94 3.51
C ASP A 107 -12.59 -18.54 2.89
N ILE A 108 -12.10 -18.53 1.65
CA ILE A 108 -11.93 -17.31 0.85
C ILE A 108 -13.29 -16.72 0.45
N ALA A 109 -14.31 -17.56 0.26
CA ALA A 109 -15.62 -17.11 -0.20
C ALA A 109 -16.39 -16.34 0.90
N THR A 110 -16.21 -16.74 2.15
CA THR A 110 -16.80 -16.07 3.32
C THR A 110 -15.91 -14.97 3.89
N LEU A 111 -14.71 -14.77 3.31
CA LEU A 111 -13.73 -13.74 3.71
C LEU A 111 -13.31 -13.89 5.19
N ASP A 112 -13.04 -15.12 5.63
CA ASP A 112 -12.68 -15.42 7.00
C ASP A 112 -11.49 -14.60 7.48
N ALA A 113 -11.67 -13.78 8.49
CA ALA A 113 -10.69 -12.77 8.91
C ALA A 113 -10.39 -12.79 10.41
N GLY A 114 -9.25 -12.22 10.80
CA GLY A 114 -9.05 -11.88 12.21
C GLY A 114 -10.11 -10.88 12.66
N VAL A 115 -10.30 -9.78 11.93
CA VAL A 115 -11.35 -8.80 12.19
C VAL A 115 -12.11 -8.46 10.91
N PHE A 116 -13.42 -8.63 10.93
CA PHE A 116 -14.34 -8.28 9.85
C PHE A 116 -15.25 -7.12 10.27
N ALA A 117 -15.18 -5.99 9.57
CA ALA A 117 -16.07 -4.86 9.77
C ALA A 117 -17.07 -4.78 8.60
N ALA A 118 -18.35 -5.01 8.91
CA ALA A 118 -19.47 -4.97 7.97
C ALA A 118 -19.84 -3.53 7.59
N ALA A 119 -20.67 -3.35 6.57
CA ALA A 119 -21.10 -2.02 6.08
C ALA A 119 -21.81 -1.17 7.16
N SER A 120 -22.44 -1.79 8.12
CA SER A 120 -23.08 -1.13 9.26
C SER A 120 -22.07 -0.63 10.32
N ALA A 121 -20.84 -1.17 10.34
CA ALA A 121 -19.79 -0.78 11.27
C ALA A 121 -19.07 0.51 10.82
N THR A 122 -19.84 1.57 10.60
CA THR A 122 -19.26 2.86 10.22
C THR A 122 -18.40 3.42 11.35
N ARG A 123 -17.27 4.04 11.02
CA ARG A 123 -16.31 4.57 11.98
C ARG A 123 -15.74 3.54 12.97
N ALA A 124 -15.77 2.25 12.60
CA ALA A 124 -15.14 1.19 13.39
C ALA A 124 -13.63 1.47 13.58
N VAL A 125 -13.10 1.08 14.75
CA VAL A 125 -11.67 1.28 15.08
C VAL A 125 -11.01 -0.06 15.40
N ILE A 126 -9.94 -0.38 14.65
CA ILE A 126 -9.12 -1.58 14.85
C ILE A 126 -7.70 -1.09 15.07
N GLU A 127 -7.24 -1.10 16.34
CA GLU A 127 -6.05 -0.36 16.72
C GLU A 127 -5.11 -1.15 17.64
N GLY A 128 -3.80 -1.13 17.32
CA GLY A 128 -2.76 -1.69 18.20
C GLY A 128 -2.86 -3.18 18.43
N ASN A 129 -3.49 -3.93 17.52
CA ASN A 129 -3.67 -5.37 17.68
C ASN A 129 -2.52 -6.15 17.02
N SER A 130 -2.31 -7.38 17.50
CA SER A 130 -1.46 -8.40 16.90
C SER A 130 -2.34 -9.47 16.24
N ILE A 131 -2.52 -9.38 14.92
CA ILE A 131 -3.44 -10.24 14.14
C ILE A 131 -2.62 -11.28 13.40
N ILE A 132 -2.56 -12.52 13.91
CA ILE A 132 -1.56 -13.51 13.53
C ILE A 132 -2.19 -14.78 12.95
N GLY A 133 -1.69 -15.23 11.81
CA GLY A 133 -2.01 -16.54 11.21
C GLY A 133 -3.42 -16.68 10.67
N ASN A 134 -4.22 -15.62 10.63
CA ASN A 134 -5.55 -15.63 10.06
C ASN A 134 -5.50 -15.67 8.51
N LEU A 135 -6.59 -16.11 7.86
CA LEU A 135 -6.65 -16.10 6.40
C LEU A 135 -6.56 -14.66 5.87
N TYR A 136 -7.48 -13.79 6.28
CA TYR A 136 -7.36 -12.35 6.11
C TYR A 136 -7.03 -11.71 7.47
N GLY A 137 -6.22 -10.64 7.47
CA GLY A 137 -5.99 -9.91 8.71
C GLY A 137 -7.23 -9.09 9.10
N ILE A 138 -7.50 -8.02 8.34
CA ILE A 138 -8.63 -7.10 8.54
C ILE A 138 -9.43 -6.98 7.25
N GLN A 139 -10.75 -7.11 7.34
CA GLN A 139 -11.69 -6.85 6.26
C GLN A 139 -12.56 -5.63 6.58
N LEU A 140 -12.40 -4.55 5.83
CA LEU A 140 -13.27 -3.37 5.86
C LEU A 140 -14.27 -3.50 4.71
N HIS A 141 -15.36 -4.21 4.94
CA HIS A 141 -16.33 -4.56 3.91
C HIS A 141 -17.53 -3.59 3.93
N GLY A 142 -17.45 -2.51 3.20
CA GLY A 142 -18.46 -1.46 3.20
C GLY A 142 -18.39 -0.52 4.42
N ALA A 143 -17.50 -0.76 5.36
CA ALA A 143 -17.34 -0.03 6.61
C ALA A 143 -16.80 1.40 6.35
N ARG A 144 -17.72 2.35 6.17
CA ARG A 144 -17.37 3.75 5.90
C ARG A 144 -16.61 4.36 7.06
N ASP A 145 -15.57 5.15 6.74
CA ASP A 145 -14.75 5.90 7.69
C ASP A 145 -14.09 5.03 8.78
N ALA A 146 -13.96 3.72 8.54
CA ALA A 146 -13.28 2.81 9.45
C ALA A 146 -11.77 3.06 9.49
N VAL A 147 -11.16 2.80 10.65
CA VAL A 147 -9.73 3.01 10.89
C VAL A 147 -9.07 1.69 11.31
N ALA A 148 -8.03 1.29 10.59
CA ALA A 148 -7.09 0.25 10.98
C ALA A 148 -5.73 0.88 11.24
N ARG A 149 -5.29 0.99 12.49
CA ARG A 149 -4.08 1.74 12.86
C ARG A 149 -3.17 0.98 13.81
N GLY A 150 -1.86 1.07 13.55
CA GLY A 150 -0.83 0.55 14.45
C GLY A 150 -0.93 -0.95 14.73
N ASN A 151 -1.53 -1.72 13.82
CA ASN A 151 -1.64 -3.17 13.99
C ASN A 151 -0.40 -3.87 13.42
N ARG A 152 0.05 -4.94 14.09
CA ARG A 152 0.93 -5.93 13.53
C ARG A 152 0.10 -7.05 12.90
N ILE A 153 0.19 -7.20 11.60
CA ILE A 153 -0.60 -8.20 10.86
C ILE A 153 0.36 -9.18 10.21
N GLU A 154 0.28 -10.42 10.63
CA GLU A 154 1.09 -11.50 10.10
C GLU A 154 0.17 -12.56 9.46
N GLY A 155 0.20 -12.64 8.12
CA GLY A 155 -0.55 -13.64 7.38
C GLY A 155 0.05 -15.04 7.52
N GLN A 156 -0.53 -15.99 6.80
CA GLN A 156 -0.02 -17.37 6.80
C GLN A 156 1.35 -17.43 6.13
N ARG A 157 2.34 -18.00 6.80
CA ARG A 157 3.72 -18.13 6.31
C ARG A 157 3.87 -19.20 5.24
N GLU A 158 3.07 -20.27 5.33
CA GLU A 158 3.17 -21.42 4.46
C GLU A 158 2.12 -21.41 3.34
N GLY A 159 2.39 -22.16 2.28
CA GLY A 159 1.47 -22.35 1.17
C GLY A 159 1.69 -21.38 -0.01
N ARG A 160 0.79 -21.45 -0.97
CA ARG A 160 0.84 -20.60 -2.17
C ARG A 160 0.22 -19.23 -1.88
N THR A 161 0.86 -18.17 -2.35
CA THR A 161 0.34 -16.79 -2.26
C THR A 161 -1.09 -16.65 -2.80
N SER A 162 -1.47 -17.45 -3.82
CA SER A 162 -2.83 -17.44 -4.39
C SER A 162 -3.92 -17.95 -3.45
N ARG A 163 -3.55 -18.72 -2.41
CA ARG A 163 -4.49 -19.25 -1.39
C ARG A 163 -4.49 -18.43 -0.10
N SER A 164 -3.67 -17.40 -0.04
CA SER A 164 -3.59 -16.52 1.13
C SER A 164 -4.50 -15.32 0.95
N GLY A 165 -5.00 -14.80 2.06
CA GLY A 165 -5.73 -13.53 2.12
C GLY A 165 -4.79 -12.34 2.22
N ASN A 166 -5.37 -11.15 2.23
CA ASN A 166 -4.65 -9.89 2.35
C ASN A 166 -4.47 -9.50 3.83
N GLY A 167 -3.47 -8.67 4.10
CA GLY A 167 -3.32 -8.07 5.43
C GLY A 167 -4.52 -7.21 5.79
N VAL A 168 -4.81 -6.18 4.99
CA VAL A 168 -6.01 -5.35 5.10
C VAL A 168 -6.72 -5.31 3.74
N SER A 169 -8.01 -5.63 3.73
CA SER A 169 -8.86 -5.45 2.56
C SER A 169 -9.83 -4.28 2.78
N VAL A 170 -9.92 -3.40 1.80
CA VAL A 170 -10.85 -2.26 1.78
C VAL A 170 -11.75 -2.42 0.57
N TRP A 171 -12.96 -2.93 0.77
CA TRP A 171 -13.92 -3.11 -0.30
C TRP A 171 -15.13 -2.20 -0.08
N ASN A 172 -15.41 -1.32 -1.04
CA ASN A 172 -16.52 -0.36 -1.00
C ASN A 172 -16.66 0.36 0.37
N ALA A 173 -15.52 0.73 0.97
CA ALA A 173 -15.43 1.38 2.28
C ALA A 173 -14.85 2.81 2.14
N PRO A 174 -15.65 3.78 1.67
CA PRO A 174 -15.18 5.14 1.46
C PRO A 174 -14.72 5.78 2.77
N GLY A 175 -13.64 6.57 2.71
CA GLY A 175 -13.07 7.24 3.87
C GLY A 175 -12.25 6.34 4.80
N ALA A 176 -12.06 5.06 4.44
CA ALA A 176 -11.25 4.15 5.25
C ALA A 176 -9.82 4.64 5.39
N LYS A 177 -9.27 4.51 6.61
CA LYS A 177 -7.89 4.87 6.94
C LYS A 177 -7.12 3.62 7.37
N VAL A 178 -5.99 3.37 6.74
CA VAL A 178 -5.06 2.29 7.10
C VAL A 178 -3.71 2.94 7.39
N LEU A 179 -3.39 3.05 8.69
CA LEU A 179 -2.33 3.91 9.18
C LEU A 179 -1.33 3.12 10.04
N ASP A 180 -0.04 3.32 9.82
CA ASP A 180 1.04 2.86 10.71
C ASP A 180 1.01 1.36 11.05
N ASN A 181 0.52 0.52 10.13
CA ASN A 181 0.49 -0.92 10.34
C ASN A 181 1.78 -1.58 9.83
N ASP A 182 2.19 -2.66 10.51
CA ASP A 182 3.27 -3.57 10.07
C ASP A 182 2.65 -4.85 9.52
N ILE A 183 2.78 -5.08 8.21
CA ILE A 183 2.08 -6.15 7.49
C ILE A 183 3.10 -7.05 6.81
N ILE A 184 3.13 -8.29 7.24
CA ILE A 184 4.09 -9.28 6.76
C ILE A 184 3.39 -10.59 6.41
N PHE A 185 3.84 -11.24 5.35
CA PHE A 185 3.25 -12.45 4.79
C PHE A 185 1.78 -12.25 4.38
N GLY A 186 1.25 -13.14 3.60
CA GLY A 186 -0.09 -12.98 3.04
C GLY A 186 -0.02 -12.79 1.53
N ARG A 187 -1.14 -12.46 0.91
CA ARG A 187 -1.21 -12.19 -0.52
C ARG A 187 -0.80 -10.75 -0.82
N ASP A 188 -1.61 -9.80 -0.42
CA ASP A 188 -1.34 -8.37 -0.58
C ASP A 188 -1.35 -7.70 0.80
N GLY A 189 -0.54 -6.67 0.99
CA GLY A 189 -0.52 -5.91 2.24
C GLY A 189 -1.83 -5.17 2.44
N ILE A 190 -2.11 -4.19 1.60
CA ILE A 190 -3.41 -3.55 1.49
C ILE A 190 -4.00 -3.84 0.11
N PHE A 191 -5.20 -4.40 0.07
CA PHE A 191 -6.00 -4.52 -1.14
C PHE A 191 -7.21 -3.60 -1.06
N ALA A 192 -7.26 -2.58 -1.92
CA ALA A 192 -8.40 -1.67 -2.00
C ALA A 192 -9.12 -1.83 -3.33
N ASN A 193 -10.44 -1.94 -3.28
CA ASN A 193 -11.27 -2.08 -4.47
C ASN A 193 -12.61 -1.34 -4.32
N ALA A 194 -13.03 -0.68 -5.39
CA ALA A 194 -14.32 0.02 -5.52
C ALA A 194 -14.58 1.02 -4.37
N SER A 195 -13.55 1.77 -3.94
CA SER A 195 -13.64 2.70 -2.83
C SER A 195 -13.21 4.12 -3.25
N LYS A 196 -13.17 5.07 -2.33
CA LYS A 196 -12.72 6.45 -2.58
C LYS A 196 -12.43 7.19 -1.28
N LYS A 197 -11.65 8.29 -1.38
CA LYS A 197 -11.31 9.16 -0.25
C LYS A 197 -10.66 8.40 0.89
N ASN A 198 -9.86 7.39 0.55
CA ASN A 198 -9.12 6.58 1.52
C ASN A 198 -7.77 7.23 1.84
N GLU A 199 -7.20 6.88 2.98
CA GLU A 199 -5.86 7.28 3.40
C GLU A 199 -5.06 6.06 3.84
N PHE A 200 -3.95 5.76 3.14
CA PHE A 200 -3.00 4.71 3.47
C PHE A 200 -1.66 5.35 3.73
N ARG A 201 -1.28 5.44 5.00
CA ARG A 201 -0.10 6.18 5.41
C ARG A 201 0.73 5.43 6.45
N GLY A 202 2.06 5.57 6.35
CA GLY A 202 3.00 5.09 7.38
C GLY A 202 3.09 3.59 7.53
N ASN A 203 2.49 2.79 6.62
CA ASN A 203 2.49 1.35 6.73
C ASN A 203 3.81 0.74 6.25
N ARG A 204 4.23 -0.37 6.84
CA ARG A 204 5.39 -1.17 6.46
C ARG A 204 4.94 -2.52 5.91
N PHE A 205 5.57 -2.95 4.82
CA PHE A 205 5.18 -4.16 4.10
C PHE A 205 6.39 -5.02 3.76
N SER A 206 6.33 -6.31 4.05
CA SER A 206 7.36 -7.25 3.62
C SER A 206 6.83 -8.65 3.32
N ASN A 207 7.51 -9.37 2.43
CA ASN A 207 7.19 -10.74 2.05
C ASN A 207 5.75 -10.94 1.53
N LEU A 208 5.29 -10.03 0.66
CA LEU A 208 3.96 -9.99 0.07
C LEU A 208 4.05 -10.06 -1.46
N ARG A 209 2.92 -10.30 -2.11
CA ARG A 209 2.82 -10.13 -3.56
C ARG A 209 2.84 -8.64 -3.92
N PHE A 210 1.93 -7.87 -3.36
CA PHE A 210 1.89 -6.40 -3.49
C PHE A 210 1.86 -5.77 -2.10
N ALA A 211 2.68 -4.75 -1.87
CA ALA A 211 2.55 -3.96 -0.66
C ALA A 211 1.19 -3.23 -0.64
N VAL A 212 0.89 -2.51 -1.71
CA VAL A 212 -0.41 -1.86 -1.92
C VAL A 212 -0.94 -2.26 -3.29
N HIS A 213 -2.14 -2.85 -3.32
CA HIS A 213 -2.88 -3.20 -4.51
C HIS A 213 -4.17 -2.37 -4.56
N TYR A 214 -4.20 -1.39 -5.44
CA TYR A 214 -5.21 -0.35 -5.51
C TYR A 214 -5.99 -0.46 -6.80
N MET A 215 -7.30 -0.72 -6.75
CA MET A 215 -8.14 -0.89 -7.94
C MET A 215 -9.46 -0.13 -7.81
N TYR A 216 -9.88 0.55 -8.88
CA TYR A 216 -11.15 1.28 -8.95
C TYR A 216 -11.41 2.18 -7.72
N THR A 217 -10.36 2.83 -7.24
CA THR A 217 -10.38 3.59 -5.98
C THR A 217 -9.80 4.98 -6.20
N ASN A 218 -10.64 6.00 -6.10
CA ASN A 218 -10.32 7.36 -6.53
C ASN A 218 -10.13 8.34 -5.35
N ASP A 219 -9.61 9.53 -5.65
CA ASP A 219 -9.59 10.69 -4.74
C ASP A 219 -8.93 10.37 -3.38
N SER A 220 -7.83 9.64 -3.37
CA SER A 220 -7.26 9.05 -2.17
C SER A 220 -5.77 9.38 -2.00
N VAL A 221 -5.25 9.12 -0.81
CA VAL A 221 -3.87 9.38 -0.41
C VAL A 221 -3.15 8.06 -0.12
N ILE A 222 -1.98 7.87 -0.74
CA ILE A 222 -1.03 6.79 -0.45
C ILE A 222 0.29 7.46 -0.12
N ALA A 223 0.66 7.53 1.17
CA ALA A 223 1.79 8.33 1.57
C ALA A 223 2.65 7.69 2.65
N ASP A 224 3.95 7.99 2.62
CA ASP A 224 4.92 7.65 3.66
C ASP A 224 4.97 6.15 4.01
N ASN A 225 4.60 5.28 3.06
CA ASN A 225 4.63 3.83 3.25
C ASN A 225 5.98 3.25 2.80
N VAL A 226 6.38 2.14 3.39
CA VAL A 226 7.62 1.44 3.08
C VAL A 226 7.33 0.01 2.62
N SER A 227 7.73 -0.31 1.38
CA SER A 227 7.68 -1.65 0.79
C SER A 227 9.08 -2.21 0.73
N THR A 228 9.30 -3.40 1.32
CA THR A 228 10.62 -4.04 1.32
C THR A 228 10.52 -5.48 0.85
N GLY A 229 11.18 -5.78 -0.26
CA GLY A 229 11.33 -7.16 -0.74
C GLY A 229 10.04 -7.85 -1.17
N ASN A 230 8.99 -7.13 -1.53
CA ASN A 230 7.76 -7.68 -2.07
C ASN A 230 7.92 -8.03 -3.58
N ILE A 231 6.90 -8.60 -4.21
CA ILE A 231 6.93 -8.81 -5.67
C ILE A 231 6.75 -7.47 -6.39
N VAL A 232 5.79 -6.66 -5.95
CA VAL A 232 5.57 -5.29 -6.42
C VAL A 232 5.32 -4.40 -5.20
N GLY A 233 5.90 -3.21 -5.19
CA GLY A 233 5.63 -2.24 -4.16
C GLY A 233 4.18 -1.72 -4.26
N TYR A 234 3.94 -0.83 -5.18
CA TYR A 234 2.67 -0.11 -5.30
C TYR A 234 2.03 -0.38 -6.66
N ALA A 235 0.98 -1.19 -6.70
CA ALA A 235 0.18 -1.46 -7.89
C ALA A 235 -1.09 -0.62 -7.87
N ILE A 236 -1.15 0.40 -8.72
CA ILE A 236 -2.25 1.37 -8.82
C ILE A 236 -2.94 1.15 -10.16
N MET A 237 -4.17 0.65 -10.12
CA MET A 237 -4.89 0.24 -11.31
C MET A 237 -6.30 0.84 -11.37
N TYR A 238 -6.71 1.29 -12.55
CA TYR A 238 -8.07 1.83 -12.80
C TYR A 238 -8.52 2.85 -11.75
N SER A 239 -7.62 3.76 -11.38
CA SER A 239 -7.85 4.70 -10.26
C SER A 239 -7.37 6.10 -10.62
N ASP A 240 -8.15 7.10 -10.27
CA ASP A 240 -7.93 8.48 -10.69
C ASP A 240 -7.74 9.42 -9.49
N ARG A 241 -7.03 10.53 -9.75
CA ARG A 241 -6.86 11.67 -8.83
C ARG A 241 -6.30 11.29 -7.46
N LEU A 242 -5.25 10.46 -7.49
CA LEU A 242 -4.54 10.06 -6.28
C LEU A 242 -3.43 11.05 -5.93
N GLN A 243 -3.09 11.09 -4.65
CA GLN A 243 -1.88 11.69 -4.12
C GLN A 243 -0.99 10.55 -3.63
N VAL A 244 0.14 10.34 -4.30
CA VAL A 244 1.10 9.27 -3.99
C VAL A 244 2.42 9.94 -3.62
N SER A 245 2.76 10.00 -2.34
CA SER A 245 3.89 10.81 -1.90
C SER A 245 4.70 10.20 -0.76
N GLY A 246 6.01 10.41 -0.79
CA GLY A 246 6.91 9.98 0.28
C GLY A 246 7.01 8.46 0.47
N ASN A 247 6.50 7.65 -0.48
CA ASN A 247 6.57 6.20 -0.35
C ASN A 247 7.93 5.68 -0.80
N VAL A 248 8.38 4.61 -0.15
CA VAL A 248 9.63 3.92 -0.46
C VAL A 248 9.36 2.50 -0.96
N SER A 249 10.01 2.11 -2.05
CA SER A 249 10.11 0.73 -2.53
C SER A 249 11.58 0.32 -2.50
N ASP A 250 11.95 -0.59 -1.60
CA ASP A 250 13.33 -1.05 -1.44
C ASP A 250 13.46 -2.54 -1.75
N GLY A 251 14.16 -2.87 -2.82
CA GLY A 251 14.43 -4.24 -3.22
C GLY A 251 13.18 -5.06 -3.52
N ASP A 252 12.08 -4.46 -3.95
CA ASP A 252 10.96 -5.21 -4.51
C ASP A 252 11.40 -5.96 -5.77
N ARG A 253 10.65 -6.95 -6.25
CA ARG A 253 11.13 -7.86 -7.29
C ARG A 253 10.91 -7.34 -8.71
N ASP A 254 9.66 -7.03 -9.05
CA ASP A 254 9.27 -6.75 -10.45
C ASP A 254 9.12 -5.24 -10.70
N ASN A 255 8.34 -4.56 -9.88
CA ASN A 255 8.12 -3.12 -10.02
C ASN A 255 8.11 -2.43 -8.65
N GLY A 256 8.75 -1.26 -8.55
CA GLY A 256 8.54 -0.36 -7.42
C GLY A 256 7.13 0.21 -7.47
N PHE A 257 6.80 0.89 -8.57
CA PHE A 257 5.46 1.38 -8.86
C PHE A 257 4.93 0.81 -10.18
N LEU A 258 3.67 0.44 -10.19
CA LEU A 258 2.92 0.03 -11.37
C LEU A 258 1.66 0.89 -11.50
N PHE A 259 1.60 1.70 -12.54
CA PHE A 259 0.43 2.49 -12.91
C PHE A 259 -0.24 1.86 -14.14
N ASN A 260 -1.46 1.38 -13.99
CA ASN A 260 -2.22 0.76 -15.05
C ASN A 260 -3.62 1.38 -15.12
N TYR A 261 -3.91 2.13 -16.19
CA TYR A 261 -5.14 2.94 -16.30
C TYR A 261 -5.36 3.86 -15.09
N ALA A 262 -4.28 4.45 -14.55
CA ALA A 262 -4.33 5.39 -13.44
C ALA A 262 -4.13 6.81 -13.97
N ASN A 263 -5.07 7.74 -13.72
CA ASN A 263 -5.06 9.02 -14.39
C ASN A 263 -5.18 10.21 -13.43
N GLY A 264 -4.64 11.35 -13.87
CA GLY A 264 -4.81 12.63 -13.20
C GLY A 264 -4.25 12.68 -11.77
N SER A 265 -3.26 11.87 -11.47
CA SER A 265 -2.68 11.72 -10.14
C SER A 265 -1.40 12.54 -9.97
N LYS A 266 -1.07 12.86 -8.71
CA LYS A 266 0.18 13.50 -8.31
C LYS A 266 1.07 12.49 -7.62
N ILE A 267 2.27 12.28 -8.16
CA ILE A 267 3.24 11.30 -7.67
C ILE A 267 4.52 12.07 -7.33
N SER A 268 4.82 12.28 -6.04
CA SER A 268 5.89 13.18 -5.64
C SER A 268 6.70 12.71 -4.43
N GLY A 269 8.00 12.95 -4.45
CA GLY A 269 8.87 12.65 -3.31
C GLY A 269 8.95 11.17 -2.95
N ASN A 270 8.65 10.26 -3.89
CA ASN A 270 8.77 8.83 -3.66
C ASN A 270 10.17 8.35 -4.02
N ALA A 271 10.63 7.27 -3.39
CA ALA A 271 11.92 6.65 -3.67
C ALA A 271 11.77 5.18 -4.07
N VAL A 272 12.51 4.77 -5.09
CA VAL A 272 12.64 3.37 -5.48
C VAL A 272 14.12 3.00 -5.53
N HIS A 273 14.50 1.99 -4.75
CA HIS A 273 15.86 1.48 -4.68
C HIS A 273 15.96 0.06 -5.24
N GLY A 274 16.72 -0.10 -6.31
CA GLY A 274 17.08 -1.39 -6.87
C GLY A 274 18.15 -2.09 -6.02
N ARG A 275 17.94 -3.38 -5.74
CA ARG A 275 18.87 -4.21 -4.98
C ARG A 275 19.22 -5.49 -5.74
N ALA A 276 20.46 -5.94 -5.60
CA ALA A 276 20.84 -7.27 -6.08
C ALA A 276 20.17 -8.35 -5.24
N GLN A 277 19.48 -9.27 -5.88
CA GLN A 277 18.66 -10.30 -5.23
C GLN A 277 18.93 -11.67 -5.85
N PRO A 278 18.75 -12.77 -5.11
CA PRO A 278 18.89 -14.12 -5.64
C PRO A 278 17.94 -14.36 -6.82
N VAL A 279 18.44 -14.99 -7.90
CA VAL A 279 17.65 -15.29 -9.12
C VAL A 279 16.45 -16.18 -8.82
N GLU A 280 16.54 -16.99 -7.80
CA GLU A 280 15.49 -17.91 -7.34
C GLU A 280 14.18 -17.19 -7.04
N ARG A 281 14.22 -15.89 -6.66
CA ARG A 281 13.01 -15.07 -6.46
C ARG A 281 12.14 -14.94 -7.71
N TRP A 282 12.69 -15.13 -8.90
CA TRP A 282 11.94 -15.06 -10.18
C TRP A 282 11.47 -16.43 -10.66
N THR A 283 11.97 -17.54 -10.09
CA THR A 283 11.65 -18.92 -10.54
C THR A 283 10.66 -19.64 -9.66
N SER A 284 10.27 -19.07 -8.53
CA SER A 284 9.48 -19.75 -7.48
C SER A 284 8.00 -20.01 -7.81
N ASN A 285 7.52 -19.78 -9.03
CA ASN A 285 6.14 -20.08 -9.49
C ASN A 285 5.03 -19.73 -8.46
N GLY A 286 5.15 -18.58 -7.77
CA GLY A 286 4.19 -18.15 -6.76
C GLY A 286 4.27 -18.91 -5.42
N GLN A 287 5.27 -19.76 -5.22
CA GLN A 287 5.63 -20.21 -3.89
C GLN A 287 6.22 -19.03 -3.11
N ARG A 288 5.88 -18.92 -1.85
CA ARG A 288 6.48 -17.89 -1.01
C ARG A 288 7.97 -18.12 -0.92
N PHE A 289 8.72 -17.08 -1.15
CA PHE A 289 10.12 -17.08 -0.80
C PHE A 289 10.22 -17.08 0.72
N ALA A 290 10.57 -18.20 1.27
CA ALA A 290 11.16 -18.26 2.59
C ALA A 290 12.61 -17.72 2.50
N ALA A 291 12.77 -16.42 2.27
CA ALA A 291 13.96 -15.71 2.68
C ALA A 291 13.81 -15.38 4.16
N ASP A 292 13.52 -16.40 4.96
CA ASP A 292 13.67 -16.32 6.39
C ASP A 292 15.15 -16.63 6.66
N PRO A 293 15.92 -15.68 7.20
CA PRO A 293 17.31 -15.96 7.59
C PRO A 293 17.42 -17.10 8.63
N ASP A 294 16.31 -17.45 9.29
CA ASP A 294 16.23 -18.53 10.27
C ASP A 294 15.79 -19.87 9.69
N THR A 295 15.56 -20.00 8.38
CA THR A 295 15.31 -21.32 7.77
C THR A 295 16.56 -22.16 7.90
N PRO A 296 16.54 -23.32 8.59
CA PRO A 296 17.71 -24.17 8.74
C PRO A 296 18.25 -24.57 7.36
N LYS A 297 19.49 -24.16 7.04
CA LYS A 297 20.16 -24.64 5.84
C LYS A 297 20.29 -26.16 5.99
N VAL A 298 19.71 -26.89 5.04
CA VAL A 298 19.86 -28.35 4.99
C VAL A 298 21.35 -28.65 4.84
N ALA A 299 21.92 -29.25 5.85
CA ALA A 299 23.35 -29.63 5.86
C ALA A 299 23.57 -30.67 4.74
N GLY A 300 24.32 -30.32 3.71
CA GLY A 300 24.68 -31.22 2.63
C GLY A 300 24.74 -30.63 1.23
N GLU A 301 24.35 -29.39 1.02
CA GLU A 301 24.57 -28.76 -0.28
C GLU A 301 26.03 -28.32 -0.42
N ALA A 302 26.76 -29.04 -1.26
CA ALA A 302 28.10 -28.69 -1.74
C ALA A 302 28.07 -27.23 -2.26
N SER A 303 29.15 -26.49 -2.02
CA SER A 303 29.39 -25.11 -2.42
C SER A 303 28.73 -24.78 -3.77
N ALA A 304 27.57 -24.17 -3.72
CA ALA A 304 26.83 -23.76 -4.89
C ALA A 304 27.67 -22.80 -5.74
N PRO A 305 27.64 -22.91 -7.08
CA PRO A 305 28.25 -21.90 -7.94
C PRO A 305 27.71 -20.53 -7.53
N ARG A 306 28.56 -19.50 -7.53
CA ARG A 306 28.26 -18.12 -7.12
C ARG A 306 26.81 -17.78 -7.41
N ALA A 307 26.03 -17.54 -6.35
CA ALA A 307 24.61 -17.27 -6.44
C ALA A 307 24.38 -16.24 -7.53
N ARG A 308 23.62 -16.62 -8.56
CA ARG A 308 23.28 -15.68 -9.64
C ARG A 308 22.36 -14.65 -9.03
N THR A 309 22.73 -13.38 -9.13
CA THR A 309 21.89 -12.28 -8.66
C THR A 309 21.25 -11.57 -9.85
N ARG A 310 20.07 -11.02 -9.61
CA ARG A 310 19.35 -10.14 -10.50
C ARG A 310 18.96 -8.88 -9.77
N ILE A 311 18.90 -7.74 -10.46
CA ILE A 311 18.43 -6.50 -9.87
C ILE A 311 16.90 -6.53 -9.75
N GLY A 312 16.38 -6.20 -8.60
CA GLY A 312 14.98 -5.92 -8.35
C GLY A 312 14.81 -4.63 -7.53
N PRO A 313 13.83 -3.79 -7.89
CA PRO A 313 12.84 -4.06 -8.92
C PRO A 313 13.43 -4.02 -10.34
N GLU A 314 12.85 -4.84 -11.22
CA GLU A 314 13.22 -4.80 -12.64
C GLU A 314 12.91 -3.42 -13.23
N LYS A 315 11.77 -2.84 -12.85
CA LYS A 315 11.36 -1.49 -13.24
C LYS A 315 11.11 -0.65 -11.99
N CYS A 316 11.80 0.48 -11.86
CA CYS A 316 11.45 1.40 -10.79
C CYS A 316 9.99 1.84 -10.95
N VAL A 317 9.60 2.24 -12.17
CA VAL A 317 8.21 2.58 -12.49
C VAL A 317 7.79 1.94 -13.81
N PHE A 318 6.60 1.33 -13.82
CA PHE A 318 5.93 0.88 -15.03
C PHE A 318 4.61 1.63 -15.23
N ILE A 319 4.45 2.27 -16.39
CA ILE A 319 3.29 3.09 -16.75
C ILE A 319 2.63 2.50 -17.99
N TYR A 320 1.39 2.04 -17.84
CA TYR A 320 0.60 1.42 -18.92
C TYR A 320 -0.78 2.09 -19.01
N ASN A 321 -1.08 2.71 -20.15
CA ASN A 321 -2.33 3.44 -20.40
C ASN A 321 -2.74 4.38 -19.25
N ALA A 322 -1.76 5.01 -18.61
CA ALA A 322 -1.97 5.92 -17.50
C ALA A 322 -1.67 7.36 -17.94
N ASN A 323 -2.63 8.27 -17.78
CA ASN A 323 -2.64 9.55 -18.46
C ASN A 323 -2.74 10.73 -17.48
N LYS A 324 -2.20 11.89 -17.91
CA LYS A 324 -2.34 13.17 -17.21
C LYS A 324 -1.85 13.15 -15.77
N ASN A 325 -0.86 12.31 -15.46
CA ASN A 325 -0.23 12.25 -14.15
C ASN A 325 0.95 13.24 -14.10
N ARG A 326 1.24 13.71 -12.90
CA ARG A 326 2.41 14.54 -12.63
C ARG A 326 3.36 13.79 -11.70
N PHE A 327 4.56 13.50 -12.19
CA PHE A 327 5.65 12.90 -11.41
C PHE A 327 6.68 14.00 -11.12
N SER A 328 6.90 14.32 -9.84
CA SER A 328 7.87 15.34 -9.44
C SER A 328 8.68 14.92 -8.23
N ASP A 329 9.95 15.29 -8.24
CA ASP A 329 10.84 15.14 -7.10
C ASP A 329 10.95 13.69 -6.57
N ASN A 330 10.82 12.69 -7.46
CA ASN A 330 10.97 11.28 -7.12
C ASN A 330 12.40 10.80 -7.40
N LEU A 331 12.86 9.83 -6.62
CA LEU A 331 14.12 9.12 -6.81
C LEU A 331 13.87 7.73 -7.43
N PHE A 332 14.48 7.46 -8.58
CA PHE A 332 14.47 6.17 -9.26
C PHE A 332 15.89 5.67 -9.42
N GLU A 333 16.32 4.75 -8.56
CA GLU A 333 17.72 4.39 -8.41
C GLU A 333 17.95 2.89 -8.56
N GLY A 334 18.99 2.53 -9.34
CA GLY A 334 19.59 1.19 -9.36
C GLY A 334 18.73 0.08 -9.97
N CYS A 335 17.64 0.39 -10.68
CA CYS A 335 16.79 -0.58 -11.35
C CYS A 335 17.37 -1.06 -12.70
N GLU A 336 16.88 -2.17 -13.24
CA GLU A 336 17.19 -2.54 -14.64
C GLU A 336 16.62 -1.50 -15.61
N ILE A 337 15.44 -0.94 -15.27
CA ILE A 337 14.79 0.13 -16.04
C ILE A 337 14.25 1.17 -15.05
N GLY A 338 14.66 2.43 -15.18
CA GLY A 338 14.14 3.52 -14.38
C GLY A 338 12.62 3.69 -14.61
N VAL A 339 12.23 4.12 -15.81
CA VAL A 339 10.82 4.19 -16.21
C VAL A 339 10.58 3.37 -17.48
N HIS A 340 9.65 2.44 -17.42
CA HIS A 340 9.12 1.79 -18.60
C HIS A 340 7.69 2.29 -18.84
N PHE A 341 7.45 2.93 -19.98
CA PHE A 341 6.10 3.34 -20.32
C PHE A 341 5.73 3.02 -21.77
N THR A 342 4.43 2.83 -22.00
CA THR A 342 3.89 2.36 -23.27
C THR A 342 3.17 3.48 -24.02
N ALA A 343 3.02 3.32 -25.32
CA ALA A 343 2.11 4.14 -26.12
C ALA A 343 0.69 4.10 -25.50
N GLY A 344 -0.03 5.21 -25.53
CA GLY A 344 -1.32 5.35 -24.85
C GLY A 344 -1.22 5.91 -23.41
N SER A 345 -0.01 6.20 -22.94
CA SER A 345 0.22 6.95 -21.70
C SER A 345 0.50 8.40 -22.04
N GLU A 346 -0.55 9.23 -22.11
CA GLU A 346 -0.49 10.58 -22.66
C GLU A 346 -0.61 11.68 -21.60
N GLY A 347 -0.01 12.85 -21.87
CA GLY A 347 -0.16 14.04 -21.03
C GLY A 347 0.46 13.89 -19.63
N ASN A 348 1.37 12.95 -19.44
CA ASN A 348 2.12 12.84 -18.20
C ASN A 348 3.26 13.87 -18.18
N ALA A 349 3.41 14.57 -17.06
CA ALA A 349 4.52 15.47 -16.80
C ALA A 349 5.55 14.80 -15.89
N MET A 350 6.81 14.91 -16.23
CA MET A 350 7.95 14.39 -15.48
C MET A 350 8.97 15.51 -15.27
N SER A 351 9.10 16.06 -14.07
CA SER A 351 10.03 17.14 -13.78
C SER A 351 10.57 17.07 -12.36
N GLY A 352 11.83 17.44 -12.16
CA GLY A 352 12.48 17.39 -10.85
C GLY A 352 12.78 15.98 -10.33
N ASN A 353 12.59 14.93 -11.12
CA ASN A 353 12.91 13.57 -10.68
C ASN A 353 14.41 13.27 -10.86
N ALA A 354 14.95 12.35 -10.09
CA ALA A 354 16.30 11.84 -10.29
C ALA A 354 16.29 10.40 -10.78
N PHE A 355 16.97 10.17 -11.87
CA PHE A 355 17.22 8.86 -12.45
C PHE A 355 18.68 8.49 -12.22
N VAL A 356 18.93 7.63 -11.22
CA VAL A 356 20.27 7.36 -10.70
C VAL A 356 20.68 5.93 -10.93
N ARG A 357 21.79 5.72 -11.64
CA ARG A 357 22.41 4.40 -11.83
C ARG A 357 21.48 3.28 -12.31
N ASN A 358 20.39 3.61 -12.99
CA ASN A 358 19.58 2.59 -13.63
C ASN A 358 20.33 2.04 -14.85
N ARG A 359 20.15 0.77 -15.16
CA ARG A 359 20.80 0.16 -16.32
C ARG A 359 20.29 0.73 -17.65
N ASN A 360 19.00 1.07 -17.68
CA ASN A 360 18.34 1.85 -18.72
C ASN A 360 17.49 2.91 -18.04
N GLN A 361 17.74 4.18 -18.27
CA GLN A 361 16.98 5.23 -17.60
C GLN A 361 15.51 5.20 -17.99
N VAL A 362 15.23 5.07 -19.29
CA VAL A 362 13.86 5.01 -19.81
C VAL A 362 13.73 3.92 -20.86
N LYS A 363 12.65 3.18 -20.84
CA LYS A 363 12.20 2.33 -21.93
C LYS A 363 10.84 2.82 -22.41
N TYR A 364 10.82 3.44 -23.57
CA TYR A 364 9.60 3.93 -24.20
C TYR A 364 9.22 3.06 -25.40
N VAL A 365 7.97 2.59 -25.39
CA VAL A 365 7.38 1.85 -26.51
C VAL A 365 6.34 2.73 -27.17
N GLY A 366 6.75 3.52 -28.16
CA GLY A 366 5.91 4.46 -28.91
C GLY A 366 6.72 5.22 -29.97
N THR A 367 6.02 6.00 -30.79
CA THR A 367 6.61 6.76 -31.92
C THR A 367 6.55 8.27 -31.73
N ARG A 368 5.93 8.76 -30.65
CA ARG A 368 5.80 10.19 -30.37
C ARG A 368 7.09 10.76 -29.76
N SER A 369 7.36 12.03 -30.00
CA SER A 369 8.37 12.79 -29.27
C SER A 369 7.73 13.39 -28.04
N LEU A 370 8.33 13.14 -26.87
CA LEU A 370 7.82 13.54 -25.55
C LEU A 370 8.89 14.34 -24.84
N ASP A 371 8.60 15.58 -24.50
CA ASP A 371 9.47 16.38 -23.64
C ASP A 371 9.13 16.15 -22.17
N TRP A 372 10.13 15.77 -21.39
CA TRP A 372 10.03 15.53 -19.96
C TRP A 372 10.55 16.71 -19.14
N SER A 373 10.51 17.89 -19.70
CA SER A 373 10.67 19.13 -18.96
C SER A 373 9.30 19.84 -18.82
N SER A 374 9.14 20.59 -17.76
CA SER A 374 7.94 21.38 -17.50
C SER A 374 8.33 22.70 -16.86
N GLU A 375 7.82 23.80 -17.40
CA GLU A 375 8.08 25.14 -16.86
C GLU A 375 9.58 25.50 -16.76
N GLY A 376 10.40 25.04 -17.73
CA GLY A 376 11.83 25.27 -17.77
C GLY A 376 12.65 24.40 -16.82
N ARG A 377 12.07 23.35 -16.23
CA ARG A 377 12.76 22.41 -15.35
C ARG A 377 12.53 20.98 -15.80
N GLY A 378 13.60 20.24 -16.04
CA GLY A 378 13.60 18.83 -16.38
C GLY A 378 13.94 17.93 -15.20
N ASN A 379 14.72 16.88 -15.45
CA ASN A 379 15.07 15.85 -14.47
C ASN A 379 16.58 15.70 -14.36
N TYR A 380 17.05 15.12 -13.27
CA TYR A 380 18.45 14.73 -13.12
C TYR A 380 18.68 13.31 -13.69
N TRP A 381 19.76 13.17 -14.47
CA TRP A 381 20.15 11.94 -15.13
C TRP A 381 21.61 11.62 -14.83
N SER A 382 21.89 10.57 -14.07
CA SER A 382 23.23 10.23 -13.60
C SER A 382 24.22 9.84 -14.72
N ASP A 383 23.72 9.52 -15.90
CA ASP A 383 24.50 9.17 -17.09
C ASP A 383 24.51 10.28 -18.16
N ASN A 384 23.99 11.45 -17.86
CA ASN A 384 24.08 12.62 -18.72
C ASN A 384 25.46 13.28 -18.58
N PRO A 385 26.31 13.26 -19.64
CA PRO A 385 27.62 13.91 -19.61
C PRO A 385 27.51 15.44 -19.87
N ALA A 386 26.58 16.08 -19.20
CA ALA A 386 26.22 17.46 -19.42
C ALA A 386 27.21 18.44 -18.77
N PHE A 387 27.20 19.67 -19.27
CA PHE A 387 27.91 20.82 -18.70
C PHE A 387 26.92 21.99 -18.61
N ASP A 388 27.20 22.89 -17.70
CA ASP A 388 26.45 24.10 -17.39
C ASP A 388 27.46 25.26 -17.45
N ILE A 389 27.47 26.01 -18.54
CA ILE A 389 28.45 27.10 -18.80
C ILE A 389 28.01 28.38 -18.14
N ASP A 390 26.71 28.66 -18.11
CA ASP A 390 26.19 29.91 -17.57
C ASP A 390 25.90 29.83 -16.06
N GLY A 391 25.98 28.62 -15.47
CA GLY A 391 25.87 28.40 -14.02
C GLY A 391 24.46 28.49 -13.46
N ASP A 392 23.44 28.28 -14.31
CA ASP A 392 22.02 28.34 -13.91
C ASP A 392 21.52 27.04 -13.25
N GLY A 393 22.34 25.98 -13.22
CA GLY A 393 22.01 24.67 -12.65
C GLY A 393 21.31 23.73 -13.61
N LEU A 394 21.11 24.14 -14.85
CA LEU A 394 20.59 23.33 -15.94
C LEU A 394 21.71 22.93 -16.89
N ALA A 395 21.53 21.85 -17.59
CA ALA A 395 22.44 21.46 -18.65
C ALA A 395 22.18 22.29 -19.92
N ASP A 396 23.25 22.83 -20.55
CA ASP A 396 23.14 23.60 -21.80
C ASP A 396 22.61 22.79 -23.00
N ASN A 397 22.62 21.46 -22.89
CA ASN A 397 22.17 20.59 -23.96
C ASN A 397 21.03 19.70 -23.49
N PRO A 398 19.98 19.53 -24.30
CA PRO A 398 18.93 18.56 -24.02
C PRO A 398 19.48 17.13 -23.89
N TYR A 399 18.93 16.35 -22.97
CA TYR A 399 19.26 14.95 -22.78
C TYR A 399 18.20 14.03 -23.42
N ARG A 400 18.67 12.92 -24.00
CA ARG A 400 17.82 11.89 -24.61
C ARG A 400 18.13 10.53 -24.01
N PRO A 401 17.32 10.03 -23.07
CA PRO A 401 17.53 8.72 -22.43
C PRO A 401 17.33 7.52 -23.37
N ASN A 402 16.76 7.77 -24.56
CA ASN A 402 16.51 6.72 -25.55
C ASN A 402 17.14 7.13 -26.89
N ASP A 403 18.19 6.44 -27.28
CA ASP A 403 18.81 6.60 -28.60
C ASP A 403 18.54 5.39 -29.54
N MET A 404 18.99 5.46 -30.76
CA MET A 404 18.88 4.32 -31.72
C MET A 404 19.63 3.09 -31.22
N ILE A 405 20.72 3.29 -30.52
CA ILE A 405 21.56 2.22 -29.98
C ILE A 405 20.77 1.46 -28.90
N ASP A 406 20.02 2.15 -28.04
CA ASP A 406 19.18 1.50 -27.04
C ASP A 406 18.13 0.60 -27.69
N ARG A 407 17.53 1.01 -28.81
CA ARG A 407 16.62 0.14 -29.58
C ARG A 407 17.32 -1.10 -30.13
N VAL A 408 18.52 -0.95 -30.65
CA VAL A 408 19.32 -2.09 -31.13
C VAL A 408 19.64 -3.02 -29.97
N LEU A 409 20.00 -2.50 -28.82
CA LEU A 409 20.32 -3.29 -27.62
C LEU A 409 19.11 -4.03 -27.06
N TRP A 410 17.91 -3.46 -27.16
CA TRP A 410 16.68 -4.14 -26.75
C TRP A 410 16.31 -5.31 -27.66
N GLN A 411 16.60 -5.16 -28.95
CA GLN A 411 16.37 -6.22 -29.95
C GLN A 411 17.49 -7.27 -29.98
N ALA A 412 18.72 -6.83 -29.73
CA ALA A 412 19.92 -7.65 -29.77
C ALA A 412 20.82 -7.41 -28.54
N PRO A 413 20.51 -7.99 -27.37
CA PRO A 413 21.26 -7.76 -26.13
C PRO A 413 22.76 -8.09 -26.23
N ALA A 414 23.15 -8.97 -27.13
CA ALA A 414 24.55 -9.30 -27.40
C ALA A 414 25.35 -8.10 -27.96
N ALA A 415 24.69 -7.13 -28.61
CA ALA A 415 25.33 -5.91 -29.12
C ALA A 415 25.88 -5.00 -28.02
N LYS A 416 25.62 -5.25 -26.74
CA LYS A 416 26.19 -4.53 -25.59
C LYS A 416 27.72 -4.45 -25.61
N VAL A 417 28.38 -5.43 -26.15
CA VAL A 417 29.85 -5.44 -26.29
C VAL A 417 30.32 -4.25 -27.14
N LEU A 418 29.47 -3.73 -28.03
CA LEU A 418 29.81 -2.65 -28.96
C LEU A 418 29.43 -1.25 -28.46
N VAL A 419 28.75 -1.11 -27.33
CA VAL A 419 28.21 0.18 -26.85
C VAL A 419 29.28 1.27 -26.72
N ASN A 420 30.47 0.91 -26.32
CA ASN A 420 31.60 1.83 -26.18
C ASN A 420 32.49 1.89 -27.42
N SER A 421 32.09 1.29 -28.55
CA SER A 421 32.88 1.34 -29.78
C SER A 421 32.86 2.74 -30.41
N PRO A 422 33.93 3.13 -31.13
CA PRO A 422 33.96 4.40 -31.87
C PRO A 422 32.78 4.57 -32.83
N ALA A 423 32.30 3.49 -33.45
CA ALA A 423 31.17 3.51 -34.37
C ALA A 423 29.88 3.94 -33.64
N VAL A 424 29.62 3.42 -32.44
CA VAL A 424 28.48 3.83 -31.63
C VAL A 424 28.56 5.30 -31.20
N GLN A 425 29.77 5.77 -30.86
CA GLN A 425 29.98 7.18 -30.50
C GLN A 425 29.72 8.12 -31.69
N VAL A 426 30.14 7.74 -32.88
CA VAL A 426 29.84 8.49 -34.11
C VAL A 426 28.33 8.51 -34.39
N ILE A 427 27.63 7.40 -34.21
CA ILE A 427 26.19 7.34 -34.39
C ILE A 427 25.50 8.27 -33.37
N ARG A 428 25.88 8.22 -32.09
CA ARG A 428 25.34 9.09 -31.05
C ARG A 428 25.61 10.57 -31.37
N TRP A 429 26.80 10.90 -31.76
CA TRP A 429 27.15 12.25 -32.19
C TRP A 429 26.31 12.72 -33.39
N ALA A 430 26.18 11.89 -34.43
CA ALA A 430 25.34 12.20 -35.58
C ALA A 430 23.91 12.42 -35.22
N GLN A 431 23.38 11.60 -34.31
CA GLN A 431 22.02 11.72 -33.79
C GLN A 431 21.79 13.04 -33.03
N ALA A 432 22.76 13.45 -32.22
CA ALA A 432 22.69 14.72 -31.50
C ALA A 432 22.66 15.93 -32.46
N ARG A 433 23.32 15.82 -33.62
CA ARG A 433 23.42 16.89 -34.64
C ARG A 433 22.24 16.88 -35.63
N PHE A 434 21.64 15.75 -35.90
CA PHE A 434 20.57 15.58 -36.88
C PHE A 434 19.29 14.96 -36.25
N PRO A 435 18.52 15.74 -35.46
CA PRO A 435 17.34 15.25 -34.77
C PRO A 435 16.26 14.64 -35.68
N ALA A 436 16.22 15.05 -36.95
CA ALA A 436 15.27 14.55 -37.96
C ALA A 436 15.37 13.02 -38.23
N VAL A 437 16.48 12.39 -37.82
CA VAL A 437 16.68 10.94 -37.96
C VAL A 437 15.98 10.14 -36.85
N PHE A 438 15.40 10.81 -35.84
CA PHE A 438 14.73 10.15 -34.73
C PHE A 438 13.22 10.03 -34.94
N PRO A 439 12.69 8.83 -35.06
CA PRO A 439 11.27 8.61 -35.04
C PRO A 439 10.72 8.59 -33.60
N GLY A 440 10.63 9.75 -32.96
CA GLY A 440 10.08 9.86 -31.60
C GLY A 440 11.03 9.40 -30.48
N GLY A 441 10.59 9.48 -29.26
CA GLY A 441 11.33 9.16 -28.03
C GLY A 441 11.12 10.21 -26.95
N VAL A 442 11.78 10.02 -25.82
CA VAL A 442 11.80 10.99 -24.72
C VAL A 442 12.98 11.95 -24.95
N VAL A 443 12.72 13.22 -24.72
CA VAL A 443 13.74 14.27 -24.59
C VAL A 443 13.47 15.00 -23.27
N ASP A 444 14.52 15.39 -22.60
CA ASP A 444 14.51 16.36 -21.52
C ASP A 444 15.19 17.63 -22.02
N SER A 445 14.43 18.69 -22.21
CA SER A 445 14.96 19.94 -22.79
C SER A 445 15.72 20.78 -21.77
N HIS A 446 15.54 20.54 -20.46
CA HIS A 446 16.16 21.33 -19.39
C HIS A 446 16.68 20.39 -18.28
N PRO A 447 17.65 19.49 -18.58
CA PRO A 447 18.13 18.54 -17.59
C PRO A 447 18.79 19.24 -16.40
N LEU A 448 18.56 18.73 -15.20
CA LEU A 448 19.18 19.24 -13.98
C LEU A 448 20.64 18.75 -13.86
N MET A 449 21.52 19.63 -13.40
CA MET A 449 22.92 19.27 -13.08
C MET A 449 23.05 18.50 -11.77
N LYS A 450 22.08 18.66 -10.85
CA LYS A 450 22.05 17.99 -9.53
C LYS A 450 20.64 17.51 -9.19
N PRO A 451 20.52 16.50 -8.35
CA PRO A 451 19.21 16.02 -7.88
C PRO A 451 18.66 16.94 -6.77
N ASP A 452 18.17 18.12 -7.14
CA ASP A 452 17.61 19.08 -6.19
C ASP A 452 16.26 18.62 -5.61
N GLY A 453 16.07 18.85 -4.30
CA GLY A 453 14.79 18.58 -3.61
C GLY A 453 14.53 17.11 -3.28
N ILE A 454 15.42 16.22 -3.64
CA ILE A 454 15.28 14.80 -3.34
C ILE A 454 15.85 14.53 -1.96
N LYS A 455 14.99 14.12 -1.04
CA LYS A 455 15.45 13.64 0.28
C LYS A 455 16.19 12.33 0.06
N GLU A 456 17.48 12.30 0.42
CA GLU A 456 18.15 11.01 0.66
C GLU A 456 17.38 10.35 1.80
N THR A 457 16.54 9.37 1.47
CA THR A 457 15.90 8.56 2.49
C THR A 457 17.00 7.70 3.10
N GLU A 458 17.37 8.01 4.35
CA GLU A 458 18.19 7.09 5.14
C GLU A 458 17.46 5.74 5.11
N THR A 459 18.13 4.76 4.55
CA THR A 459 17.65 3.37 4.55
C THR A 459 17.60 2.91 6.01
N PRO A 460 16.44 2.47 6.55
CA PRO A 460 16.34 2.00 7.92
C PRO A 460 17.16 0.73 8.18
#